data_5d8f57e6f018d8bc98a85e7c02402cb6
#
_entry.id   5d8f57e6f018d8bc98a85e7c02402cb6
#
_cell.length_a   1.000
_cell.length_b   1.000
_cell.length_c   1.000
_cell.angle_alpha   90.00
_cell.angle_beta   90.00
_cell.angle_gamma   90.00
#
_symmetry.space_group_name_H-M   'P 1'
#
loop_
_entity.id
_entity.type
_entity.pdbx_description
1 polymer ?
#
loop_
_entity_poly.entity_id
_entity_poly.type
_entity_poly.pdbx_seq_one_letter_code
_entity_poly.pdbx_strand_id
1 'polypeptide(L)'
;MAELDTNKVYPVGAKVEIRDAVWRILSVDAVREGGQLLKCEGLSNIVLGRVVYFFTLYEDAVKLLTPEETVLAKDTSSRFIQTRLYIESILRTSPKTENDKLYVSYKAAMDPMPYQFDPALQALKQPRPRILIADAVGIGKTLEAGILTSELIARGRAKRILVLATKAVLPQFQQEFWNRFSIPLTALDSNGIQRVRERIPSNQNPFFYFDKAIISIDTLKKDELYREMISQCHWDLIIIDEAHNVAQRSNRSQRAKLAQLLSGKSDAMIMLSATPHDGRAESFASLLNVLDPTAIANPSDYTVDDYADKGLVIRRFKQDVASQVSSEFPERKISKIVVT
;
A
#
# COMPACT_ATOMS: atom_id res chain seq x y z
N MET A 1 -11.77 -26.60 54.48
CA MET A 1 -10.85 -27.26 53.56
C MET A 1 -11.55 -27.24 52.23
N ALA A 2 -11.16 -26.36 51.33
CA ALA A 2 -11.69 -26.37 49.96
C ALA A 2 -11.15 -27.63 49.27
N GLU A 3 -11.99 -28.40 48.62
CA GLU A 3 -11.60 -29.54 47.79
C GLU A 3 -10.61 -29.03 46.72
N LEU A 4 -9.38 -29.50 46.82
CA LEU A 4 -8.35 -29.28 45.81
C LEU A 4 -8.76 -30.02 44.54
N ASP A 5 -9.29 -29.28 43.58
CA ASP A 5 -9.64 -29.80 42.26
C ASP A 5 -8.34 -30.15 41.49
N THR A 6 -7.89 -31.40 41.68
CA THR A 6 -6.64 -31.91 41.09
C THR A 6 -6.69 -32.01 39.56
N ASN A 7 -7.82 -31.69 38.92
CA ASN A 7 -8.01 -31.75 37.46
C ASN A 7 -8.02 -30.42 36.79
N LYS A 8 -7.75 -29.31 37.47
CA LYS A 8 -7.77 -27.98 36.88
C LYS A 8 -6.56 -27.77 35.97
N VAL A 9 -6.81 -27.55 34.67
CA VAL A 9 -5.78 -27.27 33.67
C VAL A 9 -5.49 -25.77 33.65
N TYR A 10 -4.23 -25.38 33.81
CA TYR A 10 -3.77 -24.00 33.74
C TYR A 10 -3.07 -23.77 32.42
N PRO A 11 -3.70 -23.12 31.42
CA PRO A 11 -3.06 -22.91 30.12
C PRO A 11 -1.96 -21.86 30.21
N VAL A 12 -0.88 -22.06 29.47
CA VAL A 12 0.19 -21.07 29.30
C VAL A 12 -0.35 -19.80 28.68
N GLY A 13 0.05 -18.64 29.20
CA GLY A 13 -0.47 -17.33 28.80
C GLY A 13 -1.70 -16.87 29.57
N ALA A 14 -2.39 -17.74 30.28
CA ALA A 14 -3.54 -17.37 31.10
C ALA A 14 -3.12 -16.50 32.29
N LYS A 15 -4.07 -15.70 32.77
CA LYS A 15 -3.94 -14.90 33.98
C LYS A 15 -4.51 -15.67 35.15
N VAL A 16 -3.80 -15.67 36.26
CA VAL A 16 -4.21 -16.26 37.52
C VAL A 16 -4.04 -15.27 38.67
N GLU A 17 -4.94 -15.35 39.63
CA GLU A 17 -4.79 -14.64 40.89
C GLU A 17 -4.26 -15.63 41.94
N ILE A 18 -3.10 -15.32 42.53
CA ILE A 18 -2.41 -16.10 43.55
C ILE A 18 -1.89 -15.11 44.58
N ARG A 19 -2.20 -15.32 45.89
CA ARG A 19 -1.79 -14.47 46.99
C ARG A 19 -2.15 -13.00 46.79
N ASP A 20 -3.39 -12.72 46.37
CA ASP A 20 -3.94 -11.38 46.13
C ASP A 20 -3.20 -10.58 45.03
N ALA A 21 -2.47 -11.27 44.17
CA ALA A 21 -1.77 -10.65 43.06
C ALA A 21 -2.10 -11.37 41.73
N VAL A 22 -2.11 -10.61 40.65
CA VAL A 22 -2.36 -11.15 39.31
C VAL A 22 -1.04 -11.50 38.63
N TRP A 23 -1.01 -12.71 38.09
CA TRP A 23 0.15 -13.30 37.44
C TRP A 23 -0.22 -13.83 36.04
N ARG A 24 0.75 -13.82 35.13
CA ARG A 24 0.66 -14.50 33.83
C ARG A 24 1.44 -15.79 33.89
N ILE A 25 0.85 -16.88 33.46
CA ILE A 25 1.51 -18.17 33.38
C ILE A 25 2.47 -18.19 32.18
N LEU A 26 3.74 -18.45 32.44
CA LEU A 26 4.80 -18.58 31.43
C LEU A 26 5.05 -20.04 31.03
N SER A 27 5.05 -20.96 32.01
CA SER A 27 5.12 -22.40 31.78
C SER A 27 4.38 -23.16 32.89
N VAL A 28 4.00 -24.39 32.56
CA VAL A 28 3.33 -25.30 33.47
C VAL A 28 4.02 -26.66 33.41
N ASP A 29 4.55 -27.12 34.50
CA ASP A 29 5.25 -28.39 34.59
C ASP A 29 4.50 -29.31 35.57
N ALA A 30 4.25 -30.56 35.18
CA ALA A 30 3.63 -31.59 36.04
C ALA A 30 4.68 -32.08 37.06
N VAL A 31 4.23 -32.24 38.31
CA VAL A 31 5.09 -32.71 39.40
C VAL A 31 4.70 -34.14 39.82
N ARG A 32 5.72 -34.98 40.10
CA ARG A 32 5.50 -36.41 40.43
C ARG A 32 4.64 -36.65 41.68
N GLU A 33 4.62 -35.73 42.60
CA GLU A 33 3.86 -35.76 43.84
C GLU A 33 2.40 -35.32 43.64
N GLY A 34 1.99 -35.07 42.42
CA GLY A 34 0.70 -34.47 42.06
C GLY A 34 0.76 -32.94 41.99
N GLY A 35 -0.25 -32.31 41.42
CA GLY A 35 -0.27 -30.86 41.19
C GLY A 35 0.61 -30.37 40.03
N GLN A 36 0.73 -29.07 39.92
CA GLN A 36 1.46 -28.41 38.82
C GLN A 36 2.37 -27.33 39.38
N LEU A 37 3.55 -27.20 38.79
CA LEU A 37 4.47 -26.10 39.04
C LEU A 37 4.23 -25.03 38.00
N LEU A 38 3.72 -23.87 38.41
CA LEU A 38 3.42 -22.73 37.57
C LEU A 38 4.60 -21.73 37.61
N LYS A 39 5.26 -21.49 36.51
CA LYS A 39 6.18 -20.36 36.38
C LYS A 39 5.36 -19.15 35.95
N CYS A 40 5.34 -18.09 36.74
CA CYS A 40 4.47 -16.94 36.53
C CYS A 40 5.25 -15.62 36.51
N GLU A 41 4.80 -14.69 35.70
CA GLU A 41 5.25 -13.30 35.66
C GLU A 41 4.20 -12.39 36.32
N GLY A 42 4.62 -11.55 37.25
CA GLY A 42 3.74 -10.63 37.96
C GLY A 42 3.17 -9.52 37.08
N LEU A 43 1.86 -9.31 37.13
CA LEU A 43 1.14 -8.26 36.41
C LEU A 43 0.63 -7.14 37.33
N SER A 44 0.36 -7.44 38.61
CA SER A 44 -0.02 -6.43 39.60
C SER A 44 1.15 -5.54 39.99
N ASN A 45 0.87 -4.27 40.32
CA ASN A 45 1.90 -3.25 40.57
C ASN A 45 3.01 -3.67 41.57
N ILE A 46 2.65 -4.38 42.64
CA ILE A 46 3.57 -4.81 43.70
C ILE A 46 4.55 -5.89 43.20
N VAL A 47 4.14 -6.69 42.26
CA VAL A 47 4.88 -7.85 41.72
C VAL A 47 5.29 -7.69 40.26
N LEU A 48 5.07 -6.53 39.68
CA LEU A 48 5.24 -6.27 38.26
C LEU A 48 6.62 -6.69 37.74
N GLY A 49 6.60 -7.56 36.71
CA GLY A 49 7.79 -8.07 36.05
C GLY A 49 8.60 -9.09 36.86
N ARG A 50 8.19 -9.43 38.09
CA ARG A 50 8.84 -10.48 38.86
C ARG A 50 8.43 -11.86 38.32
N VAL A 51 9.41 -12.75 38.16
CA VAL A 51 9.19 -14.14 37.80
C VAL A 51 9.25 -15.01 39.04
N VAL A 52 8.18 -15.73 39.33
CA VAL A 52 8.04 -16.58 40.54
C VAL A 52 7.48 -17.94 40.16
N TYR A 53 7.80 -18.96 40.91
CA TYR A 53 7.27 -20.31 40.78
C TYR A 53 6.25 -20.56 41.87
N PHE A 54 5.08 -21.04 41.49
CA PHE A 54 4.02 -21.47 42.43
C PHE A 54 3.75 -22.93 42.24
N PHE A 55 3.67 -23.65 43.34
CA PHE A 55 3.31 -25.04 43.34
C PHE A 55 1.86 -25.19 43.80
N THR A 56 0.99 -25.61 42.91
CA THR A 56 -0.46 -25.54 43.10
C THR A 56 -0.97 -26.29 44.33
N LEU A 57 -0.25 -27.31 44.84
CA LEU A 57 -0.61 -28.05 46.06
C LEU A 57 -0.34 -27.26 47.34
N TYR A 58 0.56 -26.26 47.32
CA TYR A 58 0.93 -25.48 48.48
C TYR A 58 0.31 -24.08 48.49
N GLU A 59 -0.44 -23.73 47.46
CA GLU A 59 -1.16 -22.47 47.39
C GLU A 59 -2.62 -22.66 47.91
N ASP A 60 -3.05 -21.75 48.78
CA ASP A 60 -4.40 -21.82 49.35
C ASP A 60 -5.49 -21.72 48.29
N ALA A 61 -5.25 -20.89 47.25
CA ALA A 61 -6.12 -20.76 46.11
C ALA A 61 -5.35 -20.30 44.88
N VAL A 62 -5.57 -20.97 43.74
CA VAL A 62 -5.15 -20.53 42.41
C VAL A 62 -6.41 -20.27 41.58
N LYS A 63 -6.77 -18.99 41.45
CA LYS A 63 -7.97 -18.59 40.68
C LYS A 63 -7.58 -18.25 39.26
N LEU A 64 -8.09 -19.00 38.30
CA LEU A 64 -8.00 -18.70 36.88
C LEU A 64 -8.91 -17.52 36.56
N LEU A 65 -8.36 -16.45 36.01
CA LEU A 65 -9.11 -15.28 35.55
C LEU A 65 -9.51 -15.50 34.10
N THR A 66 -10.78 -15.71 33.83
CA THR A 66 -11.30 -15.91 32.49
C THR A 66 -11.65 -14.57 31.84
N PRO A 67 -11.54 -14.43 30.49
CA PRO A 67 -11.94 -13.20 29.81
C PRO A 67 -13.39 -12.79 30.07
N GLU A 68 -14.30 -13.77 30.26
CA GLU A 68 -15.73 -13.54 30.51
C GLU A 68 -15.99 -12.89 31.87
N GLU A 69 -15.10 -13.10 32.86
CA GLU A 69 -15.20 -12.49 34.20
C GLU A 69 -14.61 -11.07 34.24
N THR A 70 -14.09 -10.57 33.11
CA THR A 70 -13.45 -9.24 33.05
C THR A 70 -14.53 -8.16 33.13
N VAL A 71 -14.47 -7.36 34.19
CA VAL A 71 -15.36 -6.20 34.38
C VAL A 71 -14.67 -4.94 33.92
N LEU A 72 -15.37 -4.14 33.09
CA LEU A 72 -14.89 -2.83 32.70
C LEU A 72 -14.93 -1.87 33.89
N ALA A 73 -13.78 -1.36 34.28
CA ALA A 73 -13.65 -0.38 35.33
C ALA A 73 -13.08 0.93 34.79
N LYS A 74 -13.43 2.05 35.44
CA LYS A 74 -12.85 3.33 35.10
C LYS A 74 -11.33 3.32 35.44
N ASP A 75 -10.49 3.62 34.46
CA ASP A 75 -9.07 3.74 34.70
C ASP A 75 -8.75 5.08 35.42
N THR A 76 -8.39 4.97 36.69
CA THR A 76 -7.96 6.09 37.54
C THR A 76 -6.46 6.09 37.77
N SER A 77 -5.70 5.23 37.08
CA SER A 77 -4.25 5.13 37.22
C SER A 77 -3.53 6.36 36.70
N SER A 78 -2.35 6.63 37.25
CA SER A 78 -1.45 7.67 36.73
C SER A 78 -0.93 7.40 35.30
N ARG A 79 -1.16 6.18 34.78
CA ARG A 79 -0.77 5.76 33.43
C ARG A 79 -1.89 5.90 32.40
N PHE A 80 -3.07 6.41 32.76
CA PHE A 80 -4.19 6.58 31.85
C PHE A 80 -3.81 7.29 30.54
N ILE A 81 -3.05 8.38 30.62
CA ILE A 81 -2.60 9.14 29.44
C ILE A 81 -1.72 8.29 28.53
N GLN A 82 -0.79 7.51 29.09
CA GLN A 82 0.09 6.63 28.33
C GLN A 82 -0.70 5.53 27.62
N THR A 83 -1.62 4.89 28.33
CA THR A 83 -2.51 3.85 27.78
C THR A 83 -3.38 4.43 26.65
N ARG A 84 -3.94 5.62 26.84
CA ARG A 84 -4.74 6.30 25.83
C ARG A 84 -3.90 6.63 24.58
N LEU A 85 -2.71 7.17 24.73
CA LEU A 85 -1.80 7.45 23.61
C LEU A 85 -1.40 6.18 22.87
N TYR A 86 -1.18 5.08 23.58
CA TYR A 86 -0.87 3.79 22.98
C TYR A 86 -2.04 3.25 22.12
N ILE A 87 -3.26 3.27 22.65
CA ILE A 87 -4.46 2.85 21.93
C ILE A 87 -4.70 3.74 20.71
N GLU A 88 -4.61 5.06 20.86
CA GLU A 88 -4.73 6.01 19.77
C GLU A 88 -3.68 5.77 18.67
N SER A 89 -2.46 5.45 19.05
CA SER A 89 -1.39 5.10 18.12
C SER A 89 -1.73 3.85 17.31
N ILE A 90 -2.21 2.78 17.99
CA ILE A 90 -2.64 1.55 17.31
C ILE A 90 -3.78 1.84 16.34
N LEU A 91 -4.82 2.57 16.76
CA LEU A 91 -5.96 2.91 15.92
C LEU A 91 -5.55 3.72 14.67
N ARG A 92 -4.58 4.61 14.81
CA ARG A 92 -4.07 5.43 13.70
C ARG A 92 -3.15 4.67 12.76
N THR A 93 -2.40 3.71 13.26
CA THR A 93 -1.45 2.92 12.47
C THR A 93 -2.06 1.64 11.92
N SER A 94 -3.25 1.24 12.40
CA SER A 94 -3.94 0.04 11.91
C SER A 94 -4.23 0.14 10.42
N PRO A 95 -3.86 -0.87 9.62
CA PRO A 95 -4.14 -0.91 8.20
C PRO A 95 -5.64 -0.83 7.93
N LYS A 96 -6.01 -0.08 6.90
CA LYS A 96 -7.40 -0.03 6.43
C LYS A 96 -7.64 -1.20 5.49
N THR A 97 -8.63 -2.03 5.76
CA THR A 97 -8.85 -3.32 5.08
C THR A 97 -10.04 -3.36 4.15
N GLU A 98 -11.03 -2.48 4.32
CA GLU A 98 -12.22 -2.44 3.47
C GLU A 98 -11.86 -1.92 2.07
N ASN A 99 -12.20 -2.67 1.02
CA ASN A 99 -11.82 -2.35 -0.37
C ASN A 99 -12.88 -1.53 -1.12
N ASP A 100 -14.05 -1.34 -0.51
CA ASP A 100 -15.18 -0.57 -1.04
C ASP A 100 -15.23 0.87 -0.53
N LYS A 101 -14.30 1.28 0.34
CA LYS A 101 -14.21 2.61 0.94
C LYS A 101 -12.85 3.23 0.77
N LEU A 102 -12.83 4.56 0.66
CA LEU A 102 -11.63 5.39 0.68
C LEU A 102 -11.50 6.08 2.05
N TYR A 103 -10.29 6.11 2.60
CA TYR A 103 -10.04 6.56 3.97
C TYR A 103 -9.25 7.86 4.06
N VAL A 104 -8.41 8.15 3.09
CA VAL A 104 -7.49 9.31 3.15
C VAL A 104 -7.60 10.25 1.95
N SER A 105 -8.21 9.83 0.86
CA SER A 105 -8.32 10.61 -0.37
C SER A 105 -9.02 11.95 -0.18
N TYR A 106 -9.98 12.05 0.74
CA TYR A 106 -10.68 13.30 1.09
C TYR A 106 -9.79 14.31 1.84
N LYS A 107 -8.60 13.90 2.31
CA LYS A 107 -7.60 14.76 2.97
C LYS A 107 -6.63 15.42 1.99
N ALA A 108 -6.70 15.08 0.71
CA ALA A 108 -5.88 15.68 -0.31
C ALA A 108 -6.19 17.19 -0.44
N ALA A 109 -5.17 17.99 -0.70
CA ALA A 109 -5.34 19.44 -0.92
C ALA A 109 -5.90 19.71 -2.34
N MET A 110 -7.15 19.32 -2.56
CA MET A 110 -7.88 19.49 -3.82
C MET A 110 -9.38 19.51 -3.55
N ASP A 111 -10.14 20.10 -4.45
CA ASP A 111 -11.60 19.97 -4.49
C ASP A 111 -11.94 18.65 -5.21
N PRO A 112 -12.34 17.59 -4.47
CA PRO A 112 -12.52 16.28 -5.07
C PRO A 112 -13.80 16.23 -5.90
N MET A 113 -13.68 15.72 -7.12
CA MET A 113 -14.83 15.40 -7.95
C MET A 113 -15.18 13.91 -7.77
N PRO A 114 -16.46 13.54 -7.66
CA PRO A 114 -16.85 12.15 -7.37
C PRO A 114 -16.23 11.12 -8.31
N TYR A 115 -16.18 11.40 -9.59
CA TYR A 115 -15.60 10.51 -10.60
C TYR A 115 -14.11 10.21 -10.37
N GLN A 116 -13.35 11.11 -9.71
CA GLN A 116 -11.91 10.92 -9.47
C GLN A 116 -11.62 9.81 -8.46
N PHE A 117 -12.63 9.36 -7.73
CA PHE A 117 -12.49 8.25 -6.79
C PHE A 117 -12.68 6.87 -7.45
N ASP A 118 -13.35 6.80 -8.60
CA ASP A 118 -13.69 5.54 -9.26
C ASP A 118 -12.48 4.67 -9.59
N PRO A 119 -11.35 5.21 -10.12
CA PRO A 119 -10.17 4.39 -10.41
C PRO A 119 -9.59 3.74 -9.15
N ALA A 120 -9.59 4.45 -8.04
CA ALA A 120 -9.11 3.93 -6.77
C ALA A 120 -10.03 2.82 -6.24
N LEU A 121 -11.34 3.04 -6.25
CA LEU A 121 -12.32 2.04 -5.83
C LEU A 121 -12.27 0.78 -6.72
N GLN A 122 -12.10 0.94 -8.03
CA GLN A 122 -11.97 -0.18 -8.95
C GLN A 122 -10.68 -0.98 -8.71
N ALA A 123 -9.54 -0.31 -8.58
CA ALA A 123 -8.25 -0.96 -8.37
C ALA A 123 -8.17 -1.66 -7.01
N LEU A 124 -8.75 -1.09 -5.95
CA LEU A 124 -8.72 -1.66 -4.61
C LEU A 124 -9.51 -2.97 -4.47
N LYS A 125 -10.46 -3.25 -5.36
CA LYS A 125 -11.17 -4.54 -5.41
C LYS A 125 -10.26 -5.68 -5.84
N GLN A 126 -9.18 -5.37 -6.54
CA GLN A 126 -8.24 -6.37 -7.04
C GLN A 126 -7.25 -6.80 -5.92
N PRO A 127 -6.90 -8.08 -5.82
CA PRO A 127 -5.85 -8.56 -4.89
C PRO A 127 -4.51 -7.86 -5.11
N ARG A 128 -4.16 -7.61 -6.38
CA ARG A 128 -3.02 -6.80 -6.83
C ARG A 128 -3.57 -5.60 -7.61
N PRO A 129 -3.64 -4.39 -7.00
CA PRO A 129 -4.18 -3.20 -7.64
C PRO A 129 -3.39 -2.84 -8.89
N ARG A 130 -3.95 -3.10 -10.06
CA ARG A 130 -3.35 -2.79 -11.35
C ARG A 130 -4.38 -2.16 -12.26
N ILE A 131 -4.11 -0.96 -12.75
CA ILE A 131 -5.09 -0.20 -13.51
C ILE A 131 -4.44 0.70 -14.56
N LEU A 132 -5.07 0.77 -15.73
CA LEU A 132 -4.85 1.77 -16.76
C LEU A 132 -5.93 2.85 -16.66
N ILE A 133 -5.54 4.05 -16.26
CA ILE A 133 -6.40 5.23 -16.25
C ILE A 133 -6.25 5.91 -17.62
N ALA A 134 -7.23 5.71 -18.47
CA ALA A 134 -7.21 6.10 -19.88
C ALA A 134 -8.12 7.32 -20.19
N ASP A 135 -8.32 8.16 -19.20
CA ASP A 135 -9.20 9.31 -19.23
C ASP A 135 -8.70 10.43 -20.17
N ALA A 136 -9.63 11.20 -20.70
CA ALA A 136 -9.32 12.34 -21.57
C ALA A 136 -8.40 13.37 -20.88
N VAL A 137 -7.72 14.20 -21.66
CA VAL A 137 -6.88 15.28 -21.13
C VAL A 137 -7.71 16.27 -20.32
N GLY A 138 -7.22 16.63 -19.12
CA GLY A 138 -7.85 17.63 -18.25
C GLY A 138 -8.90 17.08 -17.28
N ILE A 139 -9.13 15.76 -17.21
CA ILE A 139 -10.03 15.14 -16.22
C ILE A 139 -9.33 14.98 -14.86
N GLY A 140 -7.99 14.84 -14.84
CA GLY A 140 -7.23 14.80 -13.59
C GLY A 140 -6.56 13.47 -13.30
N LYS A 141 -6.06 12.76 -14.32
CA LYS A 141 -5.36 11.45 -14.17
C LYS A 141 -4.27 11.43 -13.08
N THR A 142 -3.48 12.49 -12.97
CA THR A 142 -2.45 12.60 -11.92
C THR A 142 -3.06 12.64 -10.52
N LEU A 143 -4.23 13.32 -10.37
CA LEU A 143 -4.96 13.35 -9.11
C LEU A 143 -5.53 11.97 -8.77
N GLU A 144 -6.10 11.28 -9.73
CA GLU A 144 -6.63 9.93 -9.59
C GLU A 144 -5.52 8.94 -9.17
N ALA A 145 -4.34 9.05 -9.79
CA ALA A 145 -3.16 8.28 -9.37
C ALA A 145 -2.72 8.62 -7.94
N GLY A 146 -2.75 9.91 -7.57
CA GLY A 146 -2.42 10.38 -6.23
C GLY A 146 -3.40 9.86 -5.17
N ILE A 147 -4.70 9.85 -5.48
CA ILE A 147 -5.75 9.28 -4.62
C ILE A 147 -5.47 7.80 -4.35
N LEU A 148 -5.30 6.99 -5.40
CA LEU A 148 -5.02 5.56 -5.25
C LEU A 148 -3.70 5.31 -4.51
N THR A 149 -2.66 6.10 -4.81
CA THR A 149 -1.36 6.01 -4.12
C THR A 149 -1.49 6.29 -2.62
N SER A 150 -2.22 7.34 -2.24
CA SER A 150 -2.46 7.69 -0.84
C SER A 150 -3.22 6.59 -0.09
N GLU A 151 -4.22 6.00 -0.72
CA GLU A 151 -4.97 4.86 -0.16
C GLU A 151 -4.09 3.62 0.01
N LEU A 152 -3.22 3.31 -0.96
CA LEU A 152 -2.28 2.19 -0.84
C LEU A 152 -1.25 2.41 0.25
N ILE A 153 -0.74 3.65 0.43
CA ILE A 153 0.15 4.01 1.54
C ILE A 153 -0.57 3.82 2.88
N ALA A 154 -1.79 4.32 3.02
CA ALA A 154 -2.58 4.20 4.26
C ALA A 154 -2.91 2.74 4.61
N ARG A 155 -2.96 1.86 3.62
CA ARG A 155 -3.17 0.42 3.77
C ARG A 155 -1.88 -0.37 4.00
N GLY A 156 -0.72 0.30 4.06
CA GLY A 156 0.60 -0.35 4.19
C GLY A 156 1.05 -1.12 2.93
N ARG A 157 0.42 -0.86 1.77
CA ARG A 157 0.65 -1.56 0.51
C ARG A 157 1.49 -0.77 -0.51
N ALA A 158 2.01 0.40 -0.14
CA ALA A 158 2.86 1.24 -0.99
C ALA A 158 3.90 2.00 -0.15
N LYS A 159 4.86 1.28 0.40
CA LYS A 159 6.05 1.86 1.05
C LYS A 159 7.05 2.28 -0.01
N ARG A 160 7.41 1.36 -0.92
CA ARG A 160 8.35 1.60 -2.01
C ARG A 160 7.62 1.93 -3.29
N ILE A 161 7.80 3.16 -3.77
CA ILE A 161 7.09 3.72 -4.93
C ILE A 161 8.09 4.16 -5.99
N LEU A 162 7.86 3.73 -7.23
CA LEU A 162 8.61 4.20 -8.39
C LEU A 162 7.66 4.88 -9.38
N VAL A 163 7.95 6.12 -9.75
CA VAL A 163 7.25 6.83 -10.80
C VAL A 163 8.13 6.93 -12.04
N LEU A 164 7.58 6.53 -13.18
CA LEU A 164 8.20 6.66 -14.49
C LEU A 164 7.42 7.68 -15.30
N ALA A 165 8.08 8.76 -15.72
CA ALA A 165 7.47 9.80 -16.54
C ALA A 165 8.47 10.31 -17.59
N THR A 166 8.02 11.16 -18.51
CA THR A 166 8.93 11.85 -19.42
C THR A 166 9.70 12.95 -18.69
N LYS A 167 10.91 13.27 -19.13
CA LYS A 167 11.77 14.24 -18.46
C LYS A 167 11.09 15.62 -18.25
N ALA A 168 10.24 16.02 -19.19
CA ALA A 168 9.54 17.30 -19.13
C ALA A 168 8.47 17.36 -18.00
N VAL A 169 7.87 16.25 -17.65
CA VAL A 169 6.74 16.17 -16.69
C VAL A 169 7.21 15.86 -15.27
N LEU A 170 8.46 15.37 -15.09
CA LEU A 170 8.97 15.00 -13.77
C LEU A 170 8.78 16.08 -12.68
N PRO A 171 9.17 17.36 -12.91
CA PRO A 171 9.03 18.39 -11.87
C PRO A 171 7.56 18.65 -11.49
N GLN A 172 6.67 18.70 -12.49
CA GLN A 172 5.25 18.90 -12.28
C GLN A 172 4.65 17.74 -11.48
N PHE A 173 4.99 16.51 -11.84
CA PHE A 173 4.50 15.30 -11.14
C PHE A 173 4.95 15.29 -9.67
N GLN A 174 6.22 15.61 -9.40
CA GLN A 174 6.73 15.75 -8.03
C GLN A 174 5.97 16.80 -7.24
N GLN A 175 5.76 17.98 -7.85
CA GLN A 175 5.08 19.09 -7.20
C GLN A 175 3.62 18.76 -6.90
N GLU A 176 2.88 18.13 -7.80
CA GLU A 176 1.50 17.72 -7.57
C GLU A 176 1.39 16.68 -6.48
N PHE A 177 2.25 15.64 -6.48
CA PHE A 177 2.26 14.61 -5.44
C PHE A 177 2.63 15.18 -4.07
N TRP A 178 3.58 16.12 -4.02
CA TRP A 178 3.93 16.79 -2.77
C TRP A 178 2.83 17.73 -2.27
N ASN A 179 2.38 18.66 -3.12
CA ASN A 179 1.46 19.72 -2.69
C ASN A 179 0.07 19.19 -2.34
N ARG A 180 -0.41 18.16 -3.04
CA ARG A 180 -1.78 17.68 -2.88
C ARG A 180 -1.88 16.48 -1.95
N PHE A 181 -0.89 15.62 -1.95
CA PHE A 181 -0.94 14.33 -1.24
C PHE A 181 0.14 14.19 -0.16
N SER A 182 1.05 15.16 -0.02
CA SER A 182 2.20 15.08 0.89
C SER A 182 3.08 13.85 0.65
N ILE A 183 3.18 13.41 -0.61
CA ILE A 183 4.00 12.28 -1.03
C ILE A 183 5.30 12.81 -1.64
N PRO A 184 6.45 12.72 -0.92
CA PRO A 184 7.73 13.16 -1.45
C PRO A 184 8.26 12.13 -2.46
N LEU A 185 8.51 12.56 -3.69
CA LEU A 185 9.17 11.77 -4.72
C LEU A 185 10.58 12.31 -4.95
N THR A 186 11.61 11.50 -4.79
CA THR A 186 12.99 11.90 -5.06
C THR A 186 13.34 11.65 -6.52
N ALA A 187 13.79 12.70 -7.23
CA ALA A 187 14.24 12.54 -8.60
C ALA A 187 15.58 11.81 -8.66
N LEU A 188 15.59 10.65 -9.33
CA LEU A 188 16.77 9.83 -9.59
C LEU A 188 17.22 9.98 -11.06
N ASP A 189 17.53 11.19 -11.48
CA ASP A 189 18.27 11.41 -12.71
C ASP A 189 19.74 10.99 -12.54
N SER A 190 20.55 11.10 -13.59
CA SER A 190 21.98 10.72 -13.54
C SER A 190 22.72 11.41 -12.39
N ASN A 191 22.44 12.71 -12.17
CA ASN A 191 23.04 13.47 -11.06
C ASN A 191 22.52 13.02 -9.70
N GLY A 192 21.23 12.70 -9.59
CA GLY A 192 20.61 12.16 -8.39
C GLY A 192 21.21 10.81 -8.00
N ILE A 193 21.36 9.91 -8.97
CA ILE A 193 22.00 8.61 -8.76
C ILE A 193 23.46 8.76 -8.34
N GLN A 194 24.20 9.70 -8.97
CA GLN A 194 25.57 9.95 -8.58
C GLN A 194 25.69 10.46 -7.14
N ARG A 195 24.87 11.42 -6.72
CA ARG A 195 24.83 11.91 -5.34
C ARG A 195 24.51 10.80 -4.33
N VAL A 196 23.67 9.82 -4.71
CA VAL A 196 23.42 8.66 -3.86
C VAL A 196 24.66 7.77 -3.76
N ARG A 197 25.33 7.49 -4.92
CA ARG A 197 26.56 6.69 -4.95
C ARG A 197 27.69 7.24 -4.09
N GLU A 198 27.77 8.56 -3.95
CA GLU A 198 28.75 9.22 -3.08
C GLU A 198 28.47 9.01 -1.59
N ARG A 199 27.25 8.60 -1.23
CA ARG A 199 26.79 8.41 0.16
C ARG A 199 26.69 6.95 0.60
N ILE A 200 26.73 6.02 -0.34
CA ILE A 200 26.59 4.58 -0.07
C ILE A 200 27.88 3.84 -0.47
N PRO A 201 28.15 2.67 0.13
CA PRO A 201 29.23 1.79 -0.32
C PRO A 201 29.08 1.43 -1.82
N SER A 202 30.19 1.28 -2.52
CA SER A 202 30.22 1.03 -3.97
C SER A 202 29.51 -0.25 -4.42
N ASN A 203 29.35 -1.22 -3.53
CA ASN A 203 28.65 -2.48 -3.74
C ASN A 203 27.14 -2.40 -3.49
N GLN A 204 26.61 -1.25 -3.05
CA GLN A 204 25.18 -1.07 -2.82
C GLN A 204 24.47 -0.49 -4.04
N ASN A 205 23.25 -0.97 -4.27
CA ASN A 205 22.42 -0.49 -5.35
C ASN A 205 21.74 0.83 -4.95
N PRO A 206 21.95 1.94 -5.68
CA PRO A 206 21.42 3.27 -5.34
C PRO A 206 19.88 3.34 -5.34
N PHE A 207 19.20 2.45 -6.04
CA PHE A 207 17.73 2.39 -6.06
C PHE A 207 17.13 1.86 -4.76
N PHE A 208 17.92 1.35 -3.83
CA PHE A 208 17.44 1.00 -2.48
C PHE A 208 17.49 2.17 -1.49
N TYR A 209 18.16 3.29 -1.85
CA TYR A 209 18.39 4.38 -0.93
C TYR A 209 17.12 5.19 -0.59
N PHE A 210 16.25 5.39 -1.56
CA PHE A 210 14.98 6.09 -1.35
C PHE A 210 13.79 5.16 -1.57
N ASP A 211 12.85 5.21 -0.63
CA ASP A 211 11.60 4.43 -0.73
C ASP A 211 10.66 4.99 -1.81
N LYS A 212 10.72 6.29 -2.10
CA LYS A 212 9.85 6.96 -3.09
C LYS A 212 10.69 7.71 -4.09
N ALA A 213 10.72 7.21 -5.31
CA ALA A 213 11.56 7.73 -6.37
C ALA A 213 10.75 8.07 -7.64
N ILE A 214 11.23 9.05 -8.39
CA ILE A 214 10.75 9.38 -9.72
C ILE A 214 11.93 9.44 -10.68
N ILE A 215 11.81 8.83 -11.84
CA ILE A 215 12.87 8.77 -12.85
C ILE A 215 12.31 8.89 -14.26
N SER A 216 13.11 9.44 -15.17
CA SER A 216 12.73 9.46 -16.59
C SER A 216 12.87 8.08 -17.22
N ILE A 217 11.81 7.65 -17.92
CA ILE A 217 11.83 6.40 -18.68
C ILE A 217 12.97 6.37 -19.72
N ASP A 218 13.36 7.51 -20.26
CA ASP A 218 14.46 7.61 -21.21
C ASP A 218 15.83 7.45 -20.56
N THR A 219 15.99 7.82 -19.30
CA THR A 219 17.20 7.55 -18.51
C THR A 219 17.40 6.05 -18.34
N LEU A 220 16.36 5.34 -17.92
CA LEU A 220 16.41 3.88 -17.76
C LEU A 220 16.59 3.12 -19.08
N LYS A 221 16.04 3.65 -20.17
CA LYS A 221 16.16 3.04 -21.49
C LYS A 221 17.58 3.08 -22.01
N LYS A 222 18.29 4.19 -21.80
CA LYS A 222 19.63 4.44 -22.37
C LYS A 222 20.74 3.72 -21.62
N ASP A 223 20.58 3.50 -20.33
CA ASP A 223 21.62 2.97 -19.46
C ASP A 223 21.30 1.54 -19.03
N GLU A 224 22.08 0.57 -19.53
CA GLU A 224 21.91 -0.84 -19.21
C GLU A 224 22.20 -1.14 -17.75
N LEU A 225 23.17 -0.44 -17.16
CA LEU A 225 23.51 -0.59 -15.75
C LEU A 225 22.35 -0.16 -14.85
N TYR A 226 21.67 0.94 -15.20
CA TYR A 226 20.50 1.38 -14.44
C TYR A 226 19.33 0.39 -14.56
N ARG A 227 19.13 -0.20 -15.74
CA ARG A 227 18.12 -1.25 -15.94
C ARG A 227 18.43 -2.48 -15.10
N GLU A 228 19.67 -2.91 -15.05
CA GLU A 228 20.08 -4.04 -14.22
C GLU A 228 19.85 -3.74 -12.74
N MET A 229 20.31 -2.60 -12.25
CA MET A 229 20.12 -2.18 -10.86
C MET A 229 18.65 -2.09 -10.46
N ILE A 230 17.79 -1.51 -11.31
CA ILE A 230 16.36 -1.39 -11.01
C ILE A 230 15.64 -2.74 -11.07
N SER A 231 16.14 -3.66 -11.91
CA SER A 231 15.60 -5.04 -12.00
C SER A 231 15.83 -5.87 -10.74
N GLN A 232 16.82 -5.51 -9.94
CA GLN A 232 17.10 -6.15 -8.65
C GLN A 232 16.17 -5.64 -7.54
N CYS A 233 15.48 -4.52 -7.78
CA CYS A 233 14.58 -3.92 -6.81
C CYS A 233 13.16 -4.48 -6.96
N HIS A 234 12.48 -4.63 -5.83
CA HIS A 234 11.03 -4.84 -5.79
C HIS A 234 10.35 -3.53 -5.35
N TRP A 235 9.21 -3.21 -5.97
CA TRP A 235 8.44 -2.01 -5.71
C TRP A 235 7.03 -2.40 -5.29
N ASP A 236 6.52 -1.80 -4.23
CA ASP A 236 5.13 -2.03 -3.84
C ASP A 236 4.17 -1.40 -4.86
N LEU A 237 4.56 -0.25 -5.42
CA LEU A 237 3.80 0.46 -6.44
C LEU A 237 4.70 1.04 -7.53
N ILE A 238 4.34 0.80 -8.78
CA ILE A 238 4.92 1.49 -9.94
C ILE A 238 3.83 2.32 -10.63
N ILE A 239 4.15 3.58 -10.92
CA ILE A 239 3.30 4.48 -11.70
C ILE A 239 4.01 4.78 -13.02
N ILE A 240 3.34 4.59 -14.15
CA ILE A 240 3.87 4.91 -15.48
C ILE A 240 2.98 6.00 -16.09
N ASP A 241 3.53 7.19 -16.20
CA ASP A 241 2.86 8.28 -16.89
C ASP A 241 3.10 8.20 -18.39
N GLU A 242 2.13 8.70 -19.19
CA GLU A 242 2.09 8.58 -20.64
C GLU A 242 2.36 7.14 -21.11
N ALA A 243 1.61 6.20 -20.57
CA ALA A 243 1.82 4.76 -20.77
C ALA A 243 1.80 4.32 -22.24
N HIS A 244 1.20 5.09 -23.13
CA HIS A 244 1.28 4.85 -24.59
C HIS A 244 2.73 4.80 -25.11
N ASN A 245 3.68 5.41 -24.39
CA ASN A 245 5.09 5.33 -24.72
C ASN A 245 5.74 3.98 -24.44
N VAL A 246 5.12 3.15 -23.62
CA VAL A 246 5.60 1.79 -23.30
C VAL A 246 4.80 0.71 -24.02
N ALA A 247 3.78 1.08 -24.80
CA ALA A 247 3.06 0.13 -25.65
C ALA A 247 4.01 -0.54 -26.65
N GLN A 248 3.80 -1.81 -26.89
CA GLN A 248 4.60 -2.57 -27.85
C GLN A 248 4.18 -2.19 -29.27
N ARG A 249 5.05 -1.48 -29.99
CA ARG A 249 4.86 -1.10 -31.40
C ARG A 249 5.69 -1.96 -32.34
N SER A 250 6.70 -2.64 -31.80
CA SER A 250 7.58 -3.58 -32.51
C SER A 250 8.23 -4.52 -31.51
N ASN A 251 8.70 -5.67 -31.97
CA ASN A 251 9.42 -6.64 -31.15
C ASN A 251 10.73 -6.12 -30.54
N ARG A 252 11.20 -4.93 -30.94
CA ARG A 252 12.45 -4.30 -30.47
C ARG A 252 12.22 -3.12 -29.51
N SER A 253 10.99 -2.82 -29.12
CA SER A 253 10.74 -1.68 -28.22
C SER A 253 11.37 -1.89 -26.85
N GLN A 254 12.45 -1.17 -26.56
CA GLN A 254 13.15 -1.24 -25.26
C GLN A 254 12.28 -0.71 -24.12
N ARG A 255 11.39 0.27 -24.38
CA ARG A 255 10.46 0.78 -23.37
C ARG A 255 9.43 -0.26 -22.99
N ALA A 256 8.89 -1.02 -23.95
CA ALA A 256 7.96 -2.10 -23.69
C ALA A 256 8.60 -3.22 -22.88
N LYS A 257 9.83 -3.61 -23.23
CA LYS A 257 10.61 -4.61 -22.45
C LYS A 257 10.86 -4.15 -21.01
N LEU A 258 11.18 -2.86 -20.82
CA LEU A 258 11.35 -2.28 -19.49
C LEU A 258 10.04 -2.33 -18.69
N ALA A 259 8.91 -1.95 -19.29
CA ALA A 259 7.62 -2.01 -18.62
C ALA A 259 7.24 -3.44 -18.22
N GLN A 260 7.49 -4.40 -19.10
CA GLN A 260 7.26 -5.83 -18.81
C GLN A 260 8.14 -6.33 -17.64
N LEU A 261 9.42 -5.96 -17.62
CA LEU A 261 10.32 -6.27 -16.53
C LEU A 261 9.83 -5.68 -15.21
N LEU A 262 9.47 -4.41 -15.20
CA LEU A 262 8.98 -3.72 -14.02
C LEU A 262 7.63 -4.24 -13.54
N SER A 263 6.78 -4.70 -14.44
CA SER A 263 5.53 -5.37 -14.08
C SER A 263 5.76 -6.61 -13.21
N GLY A 264 6.79 -7.39 -13.52
CA GLY A 264 7.19 -8.54 -12.71
C GLY A 264 7.85 -8.18 -11.37
N LYS A 265 8.25 -6.91 -11.20
CA LYS A 265 8.94 -6.39 -10.01
C LYS A 265 8.07 -5.44 -9.16
N SER A 266 6.76 -5.46 -9.37
CA SER A 266 5.83 -4.63 -8.61
C SER A 266 4.60 -5.40 -8.17
N ASP A 267 4.07 -5.07 -6.99
CA ASP A 267 2.77 -5.58 -6.53
C ASP A 267 1.62 -4.81 -7.17
N ALA A 268 1.61 -3.50 -7.02
CA ALA A 268 0.62 -2.63 -7.65
C ALA A 268 1.21 -1.85 -8.84
N MET A 269 0.37 -1.54 -9.82
CA MET A 269 0.78 -0.75 -10.99
C MET A 269 -0.34 0.18 -11.46
N ILE A 270 0.01 1.45 -11.66
CA ILE A 270 -0.88 2.46 -12.23
C ILE A 270 -0.27 2.94 -13.55
N MET A 271 -1.02 2.85 -14.61
CA MET A 271 -0.67 3.42 -15.90
C MET A 271 -1.59 4.59 -16.23
N LEU A 272 -1.02 5.70 -16.68
CA LEU A 272 -1.76 6.91 -17.07
C LEU A 272 -1.57 7.16 -18.56
N SER A 273 -2.64 7.34 -19.31
CA SER A 273 -2.57 7.72 -20.72
C SER A 273 -3.84 8.44 -21.16
N ALA A 274 -3.71 9.51 -21.93
CA ALA A 274 -4.88 10.12 -22.58
C ALA A 274 -5.24 9.40 -23.90
N THR A 275 -4.26 8.75 -24.51
CA THR A 275 -4.37 8.04 -25.78
C THR A 275 -3.79 6.65 -25.60
N PRO A 276 -4.56 5.70 -25.02
CA PRO A 276 -4.05 4.39 -24.67
C PRO A 276 -3.68 3.51 -25.87
N HIS A 277 -4.13 3.88 -27.07
CA HIS A 277 -3.79 3.21 -28.32
C HIS A 277 -3.52 4.21 -29.45
N ASP A 278 -2.72 3.81 -30.39
CA ASP A 278 -2.35 4.56 -31.61
C ASP A 278 -3.16 4.11 -32.85
N GLY A 279 -4.34 3.55 -32.63
CA GLY A 279 -5.17 2.97 -33.67
C GLY A 279 -4.93 1.47 -33.94
N ARG A 280 -3.92 0.88 -33.28
CA ARG A 280 -3.61 -0.56 -33.41
C ARG A 280 -4.10 -1.32 -32.20
N ALA A 281 -4.80 -2.40 -32.41
CA ALA A 281 -5.31 -3.26 -31.35
C ALA A 281 -4.17 -3.82 -30.48
N GLU A 282 -3.08 -4.24 -31.12
CA GLU A 282 -1.93 -4.84 -30.45
C GLU A 282 -1.24 -3.87 -29.45
N SER A 283 -1.23 -2.57 -29.76
CA SER A 283 -0.64 -1.56 -28.84
C SER A 283 -1.40 -1.50 -27.52
N PHE A 284 -2.71 -1.47 -27.57
CA PHE A 284 -3.57 -1.45 -26.38
C PHE A 284 -3.51 -2.78 -25.64
N ALA A 285 -3.60 -3.91 -26.34
CA ALA A 285 -3.46 -5.24 -25.77
C ALA A 285 -2.12 -5.39 -25.01
N SER A 286 -1.03 -4.84 -25.57
CA SER A 286 0.26 -4.88 -24.90
C SER A 286 0.30 -4.14 -23.58
N LEU A 287 -0.43 -3.01 -23.44
CA LEU A 287 -0.55 -2.29 -22.17
C LEU A 287 -1.33 -3.12 -21.14
N LEU A 288 -2.43 -3.74 -21.55
CA LEU A 288 -3.19 -4.61 -20.65
C LEU A 288 -2.39 -5.82 -20.21
N ASN A 289 -1.62 -6.43 -21.11
CA ASN A 289 -0.77 -7.57 -20.79
C ASN A 289 0.46 -7.21 -19.92
N VAL A 290 0.84 -5.93 -19.83
CA VAL A 290 1.77 -5.45 -18.80
C VAL A 290 1.11 -5.43 -17.41
N LEU A 291 -0.16 -5.06 -17.34
CA LEU A 291 -0.91 -5.09 -16.08
C LEU A 291 -1.23 -6.53 -15.64
N ASP A 292 -1.74 -7.34 -16.54
CA ASP A 292 -2.04 -8.75 -16.32
C ASP A 292 -1.67 -9.55 -17.58
N PRO A 293 -0.65 -10.43 -17.51
CA PRO A 293 -0.23 -11.23 -18.67
C PRO A 293 -1.32 -12.11 -19.27
N THR A 294 -2.39 -12.34 -18.54
CA THR A 294 -3.56 -13.13 -19.00
C THR A 294 -4.72 -12.26 -19.47
N ALA A 295 -4.52 -10.92 -19.55
CA ALA A 295 -5.61 -10.00 -19.88
C ALA A 295 -6.15 -10.25 -21.28
N ILE A 296 -5.28 -10.34 -22.26
CA ILE A 296 -5.65 -10.55 -23.67
C ILE A 296 -4.81 -11.68 -24.24
N ALA A 297 -5.46 -12.78 -24.58
CA ALA A 297 -4.81 -13.98 -25.12
C ALA A 297 -4.35 -13.77 -26.58
N ASN A 298 -5.18 -13.15 -27.42
CA ASN A 298 -4.85 -12.85 -28.81
C ASN A 298 -4.82 -11.32 -29.04
N PRO A 299 -3.65 -10.68 -29.07
CA PRO A 299 -3.51 -9.23 -29.23
C PRO A 299 -4.09 -8.66 -30.53
N SER A 300 -4.23 -9.48 -31.57
CA SER A 300 -4.73 -9.04 -32.89
C SER A 300 -6.25 -9.20 -33.04
N ASP A 301 -6.87 -9.98 -32.15
CA ASP A 301 -8.30 -10.27 -32.22
C ASP A 301 -8.88 -10.44 -30.80
N TYR A 302 -9.43 -9.38 -30.27
CA TYR A 302 -10.06 -9.34 -28.94
C TYR A 302 -11.19 -8.31 -28.90
N THR A 303 -12.09 -8.48 -27.96
CA THR A 303 -13.23 -7.59 -27.69
C THR A 303 -13.12 -6.96 -26.29
N VAL A 304 -14.04 -6.05 -25.98
CA VAL A 304 -14.13 -5.45 -24.65
C VAL A 304 -14.42 -6.52 -23.58
N ASP A 305 -15.21 -7.54 -23.93
CA ASP A 305 -15.61 -8.60 -23.01
C ASP A 305 -14.42 -9.43 -22.49
N ASP A 306 -13.32 -9.51 -23.26
CA ASP A 306 -12.12 -10.25 -22.87
C ASP A 306 -11.40 -9.67 -21.62
N TYR A 307 -11.61 -8.37 -21.35
CA TYR A 307 -10.92 -7.69 -20.24
C TYR A 307 -11.84 -6.86 -19.33
N ALA A 308 -13.11 -6.69 -19.65
CA ALA A 308 -14.05 -5.85 -18.89
C ALA A 308 -14.17 -6.31 -17.43
N ASP A 309 -14.35 -7.60 -17.21
CA ASP A 309 -14.52 -8.19 -15.88
C ASP A 309 -13.27 -8.13 -15.01
N LYS A 310 -12.10 -7.92 -15.61
CA LYS A 310 -10.83 -7.84 -14.87
C LYS A 310 -10.62 -6.49 -14.17
N GLY A 311 -11.42 -5.48 -14.51
CA GLY A 311 -11.32 -4.16 -13.90
C GLY A 311 -9.98 -3.45 -14.12
N LEU A 312 -9.27 -3.78 -15.22
CA LEU A 312 -7.93 -3.27 -15.50
C LEU A 312 -7.92 -1.88 -16.14
N VAL A 313 -9.05 -1.42 -16.67
CA VAL A 313 -9.13 -0.16 -17.41
C VAL A 313 -10.29 0.68 -16.92
N ILE A 314 -10.03 1.97 -16.78
CA ILE A 314 -11.08 2.98 -16.71
C ILE A 314 -10.80 4.03 -17.79
N ARG A 315 -11.84 4.37 -18.55
CA ARG A 315 -11.74 5.34 -19.65
C ARG A 315 -12.99 6.19 -19.69
N ARG A 316 -12.81 7.50 -19.53
CA ARG A 316 -13.91 8.46 -19.56
C ARG A 316 -13.54 9.66 -20.41
N PHE A 317 -14.57 10.22 -21.02
CA PHE A 317 -14.49 11.47 -21.75
C PHE A 317 -15.10 12.60 -20.93
N LYS A 318 -14.83 13.84 -21.29
CA LYS A 318 -15.40 15.01 -20.59
C LYS A 318 -16.92 14.99 -20.53
N GLN A 319 -17.57 14.44 -21.55
CA GLN A 319 -19.01 14.30 -21.59
C GLN A 319 -19.55 13.33 -20.52
N ASP A 320 -18.83 12.26 -20.24
CA ASP A 320 -19.25 11.23 -19.28
C ASP A 320 -19.26 11.74 -17.85
N VAL A 321 -18.42 12.72 -17.54
CA VAL A 321 -18.26 13.30 -16.21
C VAL A 321 -18.87 14.71 -16.07
N ALA A 322 -19.45 15.26 -17.15
CA ALA A 322 -19.96 16.63 -17.16
C ALA A 322 -21.02 16.91 -16.08
N SER A 323 -21.86 15.93 -15.77
CA SER A 323 -22.89 16.06 -14.72
C SER A 323 -22.34 16.09 -13.29
N GLN A 324 -21.08 15.70 -13.09
CA GLN A 324 -20.42 15.63 -11.79
C GLN A 324 -19.47 16.82 -11.53
N VAL A 325 -19.33 17.70 -12.50
CA VAL A 325 -18.44 18.86 -12.43
C VAL A 325 -19.25 20.12 -12.13
N SER A 326 -18.82 20.89 -11.12
CA SER A 326 -19.49 22.11 -10.69
C SER A 326 -19.38 23.28 -11.67
N SER A 327 -18.45 23.19 -12.64
CA SER A 327 -18.25 24.20 -13.68
C SER A 327 -18.26 23.52 -15.04
N GLU A 328 -18.91 24.14 -16.03
CA GLU A 328 -18.90 23.63 -17.41
C GLU A 328 -17.47 23.56 -17.96
N PHE A 329 -17.13 22.47 -18.61
CA PHE A 329 -15.88 22.40 -19.37
C PHE A 329 -15.92 23.42 -20.51
N PRO A 330 -14.86 24.21 -20.73
CA PRO A 330 -14.85 25.17 -21.81
C PRO A 330 -15.04 24.48 -23.17
N GLU A 331 -15.98 25.01 -23.97
CA GLU A 331 -16.20 24.51 -25.32
C GLU A 331 -14.99 24.77 -26.23
N ARG A 332 -14.62 23.78 -27.01
CA ARG A 332 -13.58 23.92 -28.00
C ARG A 332 -14.10 24.68 -29.21
N LYS A 333 -13.72 25.96 -29.36
CA LYS A 333 -13.99 26.72 -30.59
C LYS A 333 -12.81 26.57 -31.56
N ILE A 334 -13.10 26.07 -32.75
CA ILE A 334 -12.11 25.98 -33.84
C ILE A 334 -12.32 27.17 -34.75
N SER A 335 -11.35 28.10 -34.76
CA SER A 335 -11.32 29.22 -35.72
C SER A 335 -10.30 28.90 -36.81
N LYS A 336 -10.74 28.88 -38.06
CA LYS A 336 -9.83 28.82 -39.21
C LYS A 336 -9.28 30.24 -39.48
N ILE A 337 -8.00 30.43 -39.27
CA ILE A 337 -7.30 31.67 -39.69
C ILE A 337 -6.69 31.34 -41.03
N VAL A 338 -7.20 32.01 -42.06
CA VAL A 338 -6.56 31.97 -43.38
C VAL A 338 -5.40 32.99 -43.35
N VAL A 339 -4.17 32.48 -43.37
CA VAL A 339 -2.98 33.32 -43.52
C VAL A 339 -2.80 33.52 -45.02
N THR A 340 -3.01 34.77 -45.50
CA THR A 340 -2.70 35.19 -46.86
C THR A 340 -1.22 35.53 -47.00
#